data_bf001f151a46032dd2574148c40fb7c1
#
_entry.id   bf001f151a46032dd2574148c40fb7c1
#
_cell.length_a   1.000
_cell.length_b   1.000
_cell.length_c   1.000
_cell.angle_alpha   90.00
_cell.angle_beta   90.00
_cell.angle_gamma   90.00
#
_symmetry.space_group_name_H-M   'P 1'
#
loop_
_entity.id
_entity.type
_entity.pdbx_description
1 polymer ?
#
loop_
_entity_poly.entity_id
_entity_poly.type
_entity_poly.pdbx_seq_one_letter_code
_entity_poly.pdbx_strand_id
1 'polypeptide(L)'
;VYAAPKFSTELKSWWYPIVGNMAYRGFFNETDARSFASKMQGEDMDVHIGGTPAYSTLGWFDDPVLNTFINYREEDLADLIFHELAHHHLFVKGDTTFNESFATAFAQIGVTEWAKAKENPQALEDYLARRQTKHMVNQLYVQKKIELKAIYESLETEKEKREAKKQFIAEFRQQLNDMSLSDPRLSKLAILAERPINNCLLYTSDAADELTSG
;
A
#
# COMPACT_ATOMS: atom_id res chain seq x y z
N VAL A 1 -0.45 11.58 -0.56
CA VAL A 1 -1.80 11.80 0.00
C VAL A 1 -2.81 11.13 -0.89
N TYR A 2 -3.62 10.24 -0.31
CA TYR A 2 -4.78 9.61 -0.93
C TYR A 2 -6.05 10.28 -0.40
N ALA A 3 -7.08 10.39 -1.23
CA ALA A 3 -8.38 10.89 -0.82
C ALA A 3 -9.50 10.09 -1.49
N ALA A 4 -10.60 9.87 -0.78
CA ALA A 4 -11.79 9.20 -1.30
C ALA A 4 -13.05 9.93 -0.80
N PRO A 5 -14.13 10.00 -1.59
CA PRO A 5 -15.41 10.47 -1.07
C PRO A 5 -15.84 9.65 0.14
N LYS A 6 -16.52 10.28 1.08
CA LYS A 6 -16.85 9.72 2.41
C LYS A 6 -17.57 8.37 2.39
N PHE A 7 -18.34 8.11 1.33
CA PHE A 7 -19.09 6.87 1.13
C PHE A 7 -18.76 6.22 -0.21
N SER A 8 -17.47 6.26 -0.58
CA SER A 8 -16.96 5.57 -1.76
C SER A 8 -15.63 4.90 -1.43
N THR A 9 -15.41 3.73 -1.97
CA THR A 9 -14.12 3.02 -1.90
C THR A 9 -13.23 3.34 -3.09
N GLU A 10 -13.68 4.22 -4.00
CA GLU A 10 -12.89 4.67 -5.14
C GLU A 10 -12.09 5.92 -4.76
N LEU A 11 -10.79 5.89 -5.04
CA LEU A 11 -9.93 7.03 -4.78
C LEU A 11 -10.19 8.16 -5.79
N LYS A 12 -10.03 9.39 -5.31
CA LYS A 12 -9.90 10.56 -6.17
C LYS A 12 -8.63 10.42 -7.01
N SER A 13 -8.72 10.69 -8.29
CA SER A 13 -7.57 10.74 -9.20
C SER A 13 -7.21 12.18 -9.54
N TRP A 14 -5.91 12.40 -9.78
CA TRP A 14 -5.36 13.67 -10.27
C TRP A 14 -4.64 13.42 -11.59
N TRP A 15 -4.89 14.28 -12.55
CA TRP A 15 -4.24 14.19 -13.84
C TRP A 15 -2.91 14.95 -13.86
N TYR A 16 -1.89 14.32 -14.42
CA TYR A 16 -0.56 14.89 -14.61
C TYR A 16 -0.14 14.76 -16.08
N PRO A 17 0.56 15.77 -16.66
CA PRO A 17 0.86 15.80 -18.11
C PRO A 17 1.69 14.62 -18.63
N ILE A 18 2.56 14.03 -17.80
CA ILE A 18 3.49 12.98 -18.19
C ILE A 18 2.95 11.59 -17.84
N VAL A 19 2.51 11.41 -16.59
CA VAL A 19 2.10 10.10 -16.05
C VAL A 19 0.60 9.82 -16.15
N GLY A 20 -0.20 10.79 -16.55
CA GLY A 20 -1.65 10.64 -16.66
C GLY A 20 -2.38 10.73 -15.33
N ASN A 21 -3.41 9.91 -15.13
CA ASN A 21 -4.20 9.89 -13.90
C ASN A 21 -3.52 9.07 -12.80
N MET A 22 -3.31 9.69 -11.64
CA MET A 22 -2.75 9.06 -10.45
C MET A 22 -3.77 9.09 -9.31
N ALA A 23 -3.91 7.99 -8.60
CA ALA A 23 -4.82 7.85 -7.45
C ALA A 23 -4.28 8.49 -6.17
N TYR A 24 -3.13 9.15 -6.22
CA TYR A 24 -2.53 9.86 -5.10
C TYR A 24 -1.85 11.15 -5.56
N ARG A 25 -1.55 12.02 -4.60
CA ARG A 25 -0.74 13.22 -4.81
C ARG A 25 0.49 13.20 -3.91
N GLY A 26 1.68 13.25 -4.54
CA GLY A 26 2.97 13.28 -3.87
C GLY A 26 3.33 14.69 -3.38
N PHE A 27 4.09 14.77 -2.29
CA PHE A 27 4.65 15.99 -1.72
C PHE A 27 6.05 15.68 -1.19
N PHE A 28 6.99 16.58 -1.41
CA PHE A 28 8.35 16.48 -0.85
C PHE A 28 8.42 16.91 0.62
N ASN A 29 7.43 17.65 1.08
CA ASN A 29 7.37 18.21 2.41
C ASN A 29 6.12 17.71 3.14
N GLU A 30 6.30 17.18 4.35
CA GLU A 30 5.21 16.65 5.16
C GLU A 30 4.18 17.73 5.54
N THR A 31 4.64 18.96 5.79
CA THR A 31 3.75 20.09 6.12
C THR A 31 2.78 20.38 4.97
N ASP A 32 3.27 20.36 3.73
CA ASP A 32 2.46 20.58 2.55
C ASP A 32 1.47 19.42 2.33
N ALA A 33 1.91 18.18 2.56
CA ALA A 33 1.05 17.01 2.51
C ALA A 33 -0.09 17.10 3.54
N ARG A 34 0.22 17.49 4.77
CA ARG A 34 -0.77 17.68 5.84
C ARG A 34 -1.74 18.84 5.56
N SER A 35 -1.24 19.96 5.03
CA SER A 35 -2.07 21.09 4.62
C SER A 35 -3.05 20.68 3.51
N PHE A 36 -2.57 19.96 2.51
CA PHE A 36 -3.42 19.45 1.44
C PHE A 36 -4.44 18.41 1.95
N ALA A 37 -4.04 17.52 2.85
CA ALA A 37 -4.93 16.55 3.48
C ALA A 37 -6.06 17.23 4.24
N SER A 38 -5.75 18.27 5.03
CA SER A 38 -6.75 19.06 5.76
C SER A 38 -7.75 19.74 4.82
N LYS A 39 -7.29 20.23 3.66
CA LYS A 39 -8.18 20.78 2.64
C LYS A 39 -9.15 19.72 2.12
N MET A 40 -8.66 18.53 1.79
CA MET A 40 -9.51 17.42 1.30
C MET A 40 -10.52 16.97 2.37
N GLN A 41 -10.12 16.92 3.63
CA GLN A 41 -11.04 16.64 4.74
C GLN A 41 -12.13 17.71 4.86
N GLY A 42 -11.80 18.98 4.62
CA GLY A 42 -12.79 20.07 4.55
C GLY A 42 -13.77 19.94 3.38
N GLU A 43 -13.40 19.21 2.33
CA GLU A 43 -14.26 18.84 1.20
C GLU A 43 -15.07 17.54 1.46
N ASP A 44 -15.20 17.10 2.71
CA ASP A 44 -15.94 15.91 3.16
C ASP A 44 -15.37 14.60 2.58
N MET A 45 -14.05 14.51 2.45
CA MET A 45 -13.34 13.31 2.01
C MET A 45 -12.67 12.58 3.17
N ASP A 46 -12.60 11.27 3.07
CA ASP A 46 -11.62 10.47 3.80
C ASP A 46 -10.24 10.73 3.21
N VAL A 47 -9.23 10.83 4.06
CA VAL A 47 -7.86 11.11 3.62
C VAL A 47 -6.88 10.20 4.33
N HIS A 48 -5.90 9.70 3.59
CA HIS A 48 -4.75 8.97 4.13
C HIS A 48 -3.45 9.61 3.65
N ILE A 49 -2.50 9.78 4.58
CA ILE A 49 -1.14 10.22 4.28
C ILE A 49 -0.25 9.00 4.47
N GLY A 50 0.19 8.40 3.36
CA GLY A 50 1.19 7.34 3.35
C GLY A 50 2.59 7.89 3.16
N GLY A 51 3.60 7.21 3.69
CA GLY A 51 4.99 7.45 3.33
C GLY A 51 5.31 6.82 1.97
N THR A 52 6.28 7.37 1.26
CA THR A 52 6.82 6.73 0.06
C THR A 52 8.26 6.32 0.37
N PRO A 53 8.54 5.01 0.50
CA PRO A 53 9.88 4.55 0.85
C PRO A 53 10.89 4.78 -0.27
N ALA A 54 10.45 4.73 -1.52
CA ALA A 54 11.27 4.95 -2.70
C ALA A 54 10.61 5.96 -3.64
N TYR A 55 11.41 6.59 -4.46
CA TYR A 55 10.99 7.50 -5.51
C TYR A 55 11.74 7.11 -6.78
N SER A 56 11.02 6.72 -7.82
CA SER A 56 11.58 6.47 -9.14
C SER A 56 11.12 7.51 -10.15
N THR A 57 12.06 8.01 -10.95
CA THR A 57 11.76 8.92 -12.07
C THR A 57 11.58 8.18 -13.38
N LEU A 58 11.42 6.84 -13.34
CA LEU A 58 11.30 5.99 -14.54
C LEU A 58 12.50 6.15 -15.51
N GLY A 59 13.70 6.40 -14.97
CA GLY A 59 14.91 6.57 -15.75
C GLY A 59 15.11 7.93 -16.41
N TRP A 60 14.27 8.94 -16.09
CA TRP A 60 14.45 10.31 -16.57
C TRP A 60 15.58 11.05 -15.87
N PHE A 61 15.90 10.64 -14.64
CA PHE A 61 17.01 11.17 -13.84
C PHE A 61 17.71 10.03 -13.10
N ASP A 62 18.92 10.27 -12.61
CA ASP A 62 19.60 9.37 -11.66
C ASP A 62 18.83 9.40 -10.33
N ASP A 63 18.07 8.34 -10.06
CA ASP A 63 17.26 8.28 -8.85
C ASP A 63 18.17 8.15 -7.62
N PRO A 64 18.06 9.05 -6.63
CA PRO A 64 18.90 8.97 -5.46
C PRO A 64 18.51 7.77 -4.59
N VAL A 65 19.50 7.05 -4.09
CA VAL A 65 19.32 6.08 -3.02
C VAL A 65 18.96 6.86 -1.75
N LEU A 66 17.67 6.85 -1.40
CA LEU A 66 17.19 7.56 -0.22
C LEU A 66 17.67 6.83 1.05
N ASN A 67 17.91 7.60 2.11
CA ASN A 67 18.25 7.04 3.42
C ASN A 67 17.09 6.27 4.10
N THR A 68 15.90 6.35 3.53
CA THR A 68 14.69 5.70 4.04
C THR A 68 14.74 4.18 3.96
N PHE A 69 15.48 3.61 3.00
CA PHE A 69 15.57 2.16 2.79
C PHE A 69 16.98 1.57 2.98
N ILE A 70 17.98 2.40 3.32
CA ILE A 70 19.35 1.91 3.52
C ILE A 70 19.47 0.96 4.71
N ASN A 71 18.53 1.02 5.64
CA ASN A 71 18.45 0.16 6.82
C ASN A 71 17.53 -1.06 6.62
N TYR A 72 17.02 -1.28 5.41
CA TYR A 72 16.24 -2.47 5.11
C TYR A 72 17.12 -3.72 5.20
N ARG A 73 16.49 -4.87 5.40
CA ARG A 73 17.18 -6.15 5.24
C ARG A 73 17.67 -6.27 3.81
N GLU A 74 18.78 -6.99 3.61
CA GLU A 74 19.38 -7.11 2.27
C GLU A 74 18.40 -7.64 1.22
N GLU A 75 17.53 -8.59 1.59
CA GLU A 75 16.51 -9.16 0.69
C GLU A 75 15.44 -8.16 0.31
N ASP A 76 14.98 -7.35 1.28
CA ASP A 76 13.96 -6.34 1.07
C ASP A 76 14.52 -5.17 0.24
N LEU A 77 15.80 -4.82 0.44
CA LEU A 77 16.51 -3.87 -0.40
C LEU A 77 16.70 -4.40 -1.82
N ALA A 78 17.09 -5.66 -1.97
CA ALA A 78 17.22 -6.31 -3.27
C ALA A 78 15.89 -6.37 -4.01
N ASP A 79 14.78 -6.69 -3.30
CA ASP A 79 13.41 -6.68 -3.85
C ASP A 79 13.06 -5.31 -4.42
N LEU A 80 13.30 -4.24 -3.65
CA LEU A 80 13.07 -2.87 -4.09
C LEU A 80 13.89 -2.53 -5.33
N ILE A 81 15.19 -2.82 -5.32
CA ILE A 81 16.09 -2.51 -6.45
C ILE A 81 15.66 -3.28 -7.70
N PHE A 82 15.37 -4.57 -7.61
CA PHE A 82 14.90 -5.35 -8.75
C PHE A 82 13.54 -4.87 -9.26
N HIS A 83 12.65 -4.44 -8.37
CA HIS A 83 11.35 -3.86 -8.74
C HIS A 83 11.53 -2.59 -9.60
N GLU A 84 12.35 -1.65 -9.13
CA GLU A 84 12.61 -0.41 -9.86
C GLU A 84 13.34 -0.67 -11.19
N LEU A 85 14.31 -1.60 -11.21
CA LEU A 85 14.99 -2.00 -12.43
C LEU A 85 14.04 -2.62 -13.47
N ALA A 86 13.00 -3.33 -13.02
CA ALA A 86 12.01 -3.89 -13.92
C ALA A 86 11.24 -2.79 -14.68
N HIS A 87 10.90 -1.69 -14.02
CA HIS A 87 10.25 -0.53 -14.66
C HIS A 87 11.16 0.13 -15.72
N HIS A 88 12.48 0.13 -15.51
CA HIS A 88 13.42 0.59 -16.53
C HIS A 88 13.52 -0.36 -17.73
N HIS A 89 13.31 -1.67 -17.49
CA HIS A 89 13.42 -2.68 -18.54
C HIS A 89 12.15 -2.75 -19.40
N LEU A 90 10.97 -2.68 -18.79
CA LEU A 90 9.70 -2.75 -19.48
C LEU A 90 8.66 -1.86 -18.79
N PHE A 91 8.10 -0.93 -19.54
CA PHE A 91 7.01 -0.06 -19.09
C PHE A 91 5.95 0.09 -20.19
N VAL A 92 4.72 -0.32 -19.90
CA VAL A 92 3.56 -0.19 -20.77
C VAL A 92 2.76 1.04 -20.35
N LYS A 93 2.76 2.07 -21.20
CA LYS A 93 2.06 3.33 -20.92
C LYS A 93 0.55 3.10 -20.73
N GLY A 94 0.03 3.53 -19.59
CA GLY A 94 -1.39 3.47 -19.26
C GLY A 94 -1.86 2.14 -18.65
N ASP A 95 -0.98 1.15 -18.48
CA ASP A 95 -1.30 -0.12 -17.79
C ASP A 95 -0.49 -0.28 -16.51
N THR A 96 -0.88 0.45 -15.47
CA THR A 96 -0.25 0.38 -14.16
C THR A 96 -0.33 -1.03 -13.58
N THR A 97 -1.45 -1.73 -13.75
CA THR A 97 -1.62 -3.09 -13.20
C THR A 97 -0.60 -4.06 -13.78
N PHE A 98 -0.40 -4.00 -15.10
CA PHE A 98 0.63 -4.81 -15.75
C PHE A 98 2.04 -4.44 -15.25
N ASN A 99 2.36 -3.14 -15.22
CA ASN A 99 3.69 -2.66 -14.84
C ASN A 99 4.08 -3.10 -13.43
N GLU A 100 3.19 -2.92 -12.46
CA GLU A 100 3.42 -3.34 -11.06
C GLU A 100 3.48 -4.87 -10.91
N SER A 101 2.62 -5.60 -11.63
CA SER A 101 2.65 -7.07 -11.61
C SER A 101 3.95 -7.62 -12.21
N PHE A 102 4.40 -7.03 -13.32
CA PHE A 102 5.67 -7.38 -13.95
C PHE A 102 6.85 -7.09 -13.02
N ALA A 103 6.92 -5.88 -12.47
CA ALA A 103 7.98 -5.47 -11.55
C ALA A 103 8.03 -6.36 -10.30
N THR A 104 6.87 -6.68 -9.73
CA THR A 104 6.74 -7.57 -8.58
C THR A 104 7.25 -8.99 -8.89
N ALA A 105 6.88 -9.56 -10.05
CA ALA A 105 7.34 -10.88 -10.46
C ALA A 105 8.85 -10.91 -10.75
N PHE A 106 9.34 -9.89 -11.43
CA PHE A 106 10.78 -9.73 -11.74
C PHE A 106 11.60 -9.62 -10.45
N ALA A 107 11.17 -8.80 -9.49
CA ALA A 107 11.83 -8.65 -8.20
C ALA A 107 11.89 -9.97 -7.43
N GLN A 108 10.79 -10.72 -7.38
CA GLN A 108 10.77 -12.02 -6.69
C GLN A 108 11.75 -13.03 -7.30
N ILE A 109 11.82 -13.09 -8.62
CA ILE A 109 12.80 -13.96 -9.32
C ILE A 109 14.22 -13.49 -9.01
N GLY A 110 14.47 -12.17 -9.13
CA GLY A 110 15.77 -11.56 -8.88
C GLY A 110 16.29 -11.84 -7.46
N VAL A 111 15.46 -11.63 -6.44
CA VAL A 111 15.84 -11.93 -5.04
C VAL A 111 16.09 -13.42 -4.84
N THR A 112 15.27 -14.28 -5.47
CA THR A 112 15.46 -15.73 -5.35
C THR A 112 16.82 -16.16 -5.90
N GLU A 113 17.19 -15.69 -7.08
CA GLU A 113 18.48 -16.02 -7.69
C GLU A 113 19.66 -15.38 -6.94
N TRP A 114 19.50 -14.14 -6.48
CA TRP A 114 20.49 -13.45 -5.66
C TRP A 114 20.75 -14.17 -4.32
N ALA A 115 19.70 -14.61 -3.62
CA ALA A 115 19.84 -15.34 -2.35
C ALA A 115 20.48 -16.73 -2.54
N LYS A 116 20.17 -17.41 -3.65
CA LYS A 116 20.87 -18.66 -4.03
C LYS A 116 22.36 -18.43 -4.27
N ALA A 117 22.70 -17.37 -5.00
CA ALA A 117 24.10 -17.03 -5.29
C ALA A 117 24.91 -16.64 -4.03
N LYS A 118 24.22 -16.13 -3.01
CA LYS A 118 24.80 -15.84 -1.68
C LYS A 118 24.89 -17.07 -0.76
N GLU A 119 24.38 -18.20 -1.20
CA GLU A 119 24.35 -19.44 -0.38
C GLU A 119 23.66 -19.24 0.98
N ASN A 120 22.64 -18.36 1.03
CA ASN A 120 21.86 -18.05 2.24
C ASN A 120 20.40 -18.53 2.13
N PRO A 121 20.13 -19.82 2.33
CA PRO A 121 18.79 -20.38 2.20
C PRO A 121 17.81 -19.82 3.27
N GLN A 122 18.31 -19.49 4.47
CA GLN A 122 17.46 -18.95 5.53
C GLN A 122 16.91 -17.57 5.15
N ALA A 123 17.73 -16.69 4.60
CA ALA A 123 17.29 -15.39 4.13
C ALA A 123 16.22 -15.49 3.03
N LEU A 124 16.36 -16.46 2.13
CA LEU A 124 15.35 -16.74 1.12
C LEU A 124 14.03 -17.22 1.73
N GLU A 125 14.09 -18.15 2.69
CA GLU A 125 12.91 -18.66 3.38
C GLU A 125 12.18 -17.53 4.12
N ASP A 126 12.90 -16.71 4.87
CA ASP A 126 12.36 -15.56 5.60
C ASP A 126 11.74 -14.53 4.66
N TYR A 127 12.37 -14.24 3.52
CA TYR A 127 11.84 -13.35 2.49
C TYR A 127 10.52 -13.88 1.91
N LEU A 128 10.48 -15.16 1.52
CA LEU A 128 9.26 -15.76 0.98
C LEU A 128 8.13 -15.81 2.00
N ALA A 129 8.42 -16.07 3.28
CA ALA A 129 7.44 -16.04 4.36
C ALA A 129 6.85 -14.63 4.55
N ARG A 130 7.68 -13.57 4.51
CA ARG A 130 7.21 -12.18 4.57
C ARG A 130 6.32 -11.83 3.37
N ARG A 131 6.72 -12.23 2.17
CA ARG A 131 5.90 -12.01 0.96
C ARG A 131 4.55 -12.71 1.05
N GLN A 132 4.51 -13.93 1.54
CA GLN A 132 3.25 -14.65 1.75
C GLN A 132 2.35 -13.92 2.75
N THR A 133 2.92 -13.43 3.85
CA THR A 133 2.20 -12.63 4.84
C THR A 133 1.64 -11.35 4.22
N LYS A 134 2.46 -10.61 3.47
CA LYS A 134 2.04 -9.41 2.73
C LYS A 134 0.89 -9.71 1.76
N HIS A 135 0.99 -10.79 0.99
CA HIS A 135 -0.05 -11.21 0.06
C HIS A 135 -1.38 -11.50 0.78
N MET A 136 -1.34 -12.25 1.89
CA MET A 136 -2.53 -12.57 2.70
C MET A 136 -3.20 -11.31 3.24
N VAL A 137 -2.42 -10.35 3.74
CA VAL A 137 -2.94 -9.07 4.23
C VAL A 137 -3.55 -8.26 3.09
N ASN A 138 -2.89 -8.17 1.94
CA ASN A 138 -3.44 -7.48 0.77
C ASN A 138 -4.77 -8.09 0.32
N GLN A 139 -4.89 -9.42 0.28
CA GLN A 139 -6.16 -10.08 -0.04
C GLN A 139 -7.26 -9.72 0.96
N LEU A 140 -6.95 -9.66 2.26
CA LEU A 140 -7.89 -9.23 3.28
C LEU A 140 -8.39 -7.80 3.02
N TYR A 141 -7.50 -6.87 2.71
CA TYR A 141 -7.88 -5.47 2.42
C TYR A 141 -8.74 -5.36 1.15
N VAL A 142 -8.39 -6.09 0.09
CA VAL A 142 -9.21 -6.15 -1.15
C VAL A 142 -10.61 -6.68 -0.84
N GLN A 143 -10.72 -7.76 -0.06
CA GLN A 143 -12.01 -8.30 0.35
C GLN A 143 -12.80 -7.26 1.16
N LYS A 144 -12.18 -6.60 2.13
CA LYS A 144 -12.83 -5.56 2.95
C LYS A 144 -13.28 -4.35 2.13
N LYS A 145 -12.52 -3.97 1.12
CA LYS A 145 -12.93 -2.94 0.15
C LYS A 145 -14.23 -3.33 -0.57
N ILE A 146 -14.30 -4.57 -1.07
CA ILE A 146 -15.49 -5.09 -1.76
C ILE A 146 -16.70 -5.12 -0.82
N GLU A 147 -16.53 -5.60 0.41
CA GLU A 147 -17.59 -5.65 1.42
C GLU A 147 -18.11 -4.24 1.74
N LEU A 148 -17.24 -3.28 1.98
CA LEU A 148 -17.63 -1.90 2.29
C LEU A 148 -18.31 -1.21 1.10
N LYS A 149 -17.85 -1.47 -0.12
CA LYS A 149 -18.52 -0.98 -1.34
C LYS A 149 -19.95 -1.50 -1.43
N ALA A 150 -20.17 -2.80 -1.24
CA ALA A 150 -21.50 -3.40 -1.25
C ALA A 150 -22.43 -2.81 -0.18
N ILE A 151 -21.89 -2.52 1.02
CA ILE A 151 -22.65 -1.84 2.10
C ILE A 151 -23.10 -0.45 1.62
N TYR A 152 -22.22 0.35 1.04
CA TYR A 152 -22.58 1.70 0.55
C TYR A 152 -23.61 1.66 -0.58
N GLU A 153 -23.56 0.66 -1.45
CA GLU A 153 -24.50 0.48 -2.57
C GLU A 153 -25.86 -0.01 -2.11
N SER A 154 -25.94 -0.72 -0.99
CA SER A 154 -27.21 -1.24 -0.43
C SER A 154 -28.01 -0.24 0.40
N LEU A 155 -27.42 0.88 0.79
CA LEU A 155 -28.03 1.89 1.67
C LEU A 155 -28.37 3.15 0.89
N GLU A 156 -29.47 3.81 1.25
CA GLU A 156 -29.95 5.00 0.54
C GLU A 156 -29.45 6.29 1.19
N THR A 157 -29.53 6.38 2.53
CA THR A 157 -29.24 7.63 3.23
C THR A 157 -27.81 7.75 3.72
N GLU A 158 -27.28 8.97 3.75
CA GLU A 158 -25.95 9.23 4.32
C GLU A 158 -25.85 8.84 5.80
N LYS A 159 -26.97 8.95 6.54
CA LYS A 159 -27.00 8.57 7.96
C LYS A 159 -26.77 7.07 8.13
N GLU A 160 -27.46 6.25 7.35
CA GLU A 160 -27.29 4.80 7.35
C GLU A 160 -25.88 4.41 6.93
N LYS A 161 -25.36 5.00 5.84
CA LYS A 161 -23.98 4.75 5.38
C LYS A 161 -22.94 5.11 6.44
N ARG A 162 -23.15 6.18 7.19
CA ARG A 162 -22.27 6.61 8.28
C ARG A 162 -22.24 5.61 9.43
N GLU A 163 -23.40 5.15 9.87
CA GLU A 163 -23.46 4.17 10.95
C GLU A 163 -22.92 2.80 10.53
N ALA A 164 -23.26 2.34 9.33
CA ALA A 164 -22.71 1.10 8.76
C ALA A 164 -21.19 1.15 8.61
N LYS A 165 -20.63 2.28 8.15
CA LYS A 165 -19.19 2.48 8.07
C LYS A 165 -18.52 2.40 9.43
N LYS A 166 -19.08 3.02 10.47
CA LYS A 166 -18.54 2.93 11.84
C LYS A 166 -18.52 1.50 12.35
N GLN A 167 -19.63 0.78 12.17
CA GLN A 167 -19.73 -0.62 12.57
C GLN A 167 -18.72 -1.47 11.81
N PHE A 168 -18.65 -1.34 10.49
CA PHE A 168 -17.70 -2.07 9.64
C PHE A 168 -16.24 -1.85 10.09
N ILE A 169 -15.86 -0.60 10.37
CA ILE A 169 -14.51 -0.28 10.85
C ILE A 169 -14.23 -0.92 12.22
N ALA A 170 -15.21 -0.92 13.12
CA ALA A 170 -15.07 -1.55 14.44
C ALA A 170 -14.88 -3.07 14.33
N GLU A 171 -15.69 -3.74 13.51
CA GLU A 171 -15.59 -5.17 13.24
C GLU A 171 -14.25 -5.52 12.56
N PHE A 172 -13.81 -4.71 11.59
CA PHE A 172 -12.53 -4.93 10.93
C PHE A 172 -11.34 -4.76 11.88
N ARG A 173 -11.37 -3.78 12.78
CA ARG A 173 -10.35 -3.62 13.83
C ARG A 173 -10.30 -4.85 14.74
N GLN A 174 -11.46 -5.36 15.15
CA GLN A 174 -11.51 -6.57 15.96
C GLN A 174 -10.89 -7.75 15.21
N GLN A 175 -11.24 -7.94 13.94
CA GLN A 175 -10.66 -8.99 13.10
C GLN A 175 -9.14 -8.89 13.00
N LEU A 176 -8.58 -7.69 12.79
CA LEU A 176 -7.14 -7.48 12.74
C LEU A 176 -6.46 -7.85 14.08
N ASN A 177 -7.08 -7.49 15.21
CA ASN A 177 -6.57 -7.86 16.53
C ASN A 177 -6.62 -9.38 16.75
N ASP A 178 -7.73 -10.03 16.40
CA ASP A 178 -7.87 -11.48 16.57
C ASP A 178 -6.84 -12.24 15.70
N MET A 179 -6.63 -11.79 14.47
CA MET A 179 -5.60 -12.35 13.59
C MET A 179 -4.19 -12.14 14.17
N SER A 180 -3.90 -10.97 14.75
CA SER A 180 -2.60 -10.67 15.35
C SER A 180 -2.27 -11.57 16.56
N LEU A 181 -3.28 -12.01 17.28
CA LEU A 181 -3.15 -12.91 18.43
C LEU A 181 -3.07 -14.38 18.00
N SER A 182 -3.67 -14.74 16.88
CA SER A 182 -3.74 -16.14 16.42
C SER A 182 -2.48 -16.60 15.67
N ASP A 183 -1.75 -15.70 15.04
CA ASP A 183 -0.54 -16.02 14.26
C ASP A 183 0.59 -14.99 14.53
N PRO A 184 1.72 -15.44 15.09
CA PRO A 184 2.86 -14.56 15.40
C PRO A 184 3.39 -13.76 14.18
N ARG A 185 3.25 -14.31 12.96
CA ARG A 185 3.63 -13.64 11.71
C ARG A 185 2.76 -12.41 11.43
N LEU A 186 1.55 -12.37 12.01
CA LEU A 186 0.57 -11.29 11.86
C LEU A 186 0.55 -10.33 13.05
N SER A 187 1.49 -10.44 14.00
CA SER A 187 1.52 -9.61 15.22
C SER A 187 1.46 -8.11 14.95
N LYS A 188 2.05 -7.64 13.85
CA LYS A 188 2.00 -6.23 13.45
C LYS A 188 0.61 -5.75 13.03
N LEU A 189 -0.37 -6.64 12.78
CA LEU A 189 -1.76 -6.24 12.49
C LEU A 189 -2.41 -5.47 13.65
N ALA A 190 -1.98 -5.72 14.89
CA ALA A 190 -2.42 -4.93 16.04
C ALA A 190 -2.12 -3.44 15.88
N ILE A 191 -0.95 -3.10 15.31
CA ILE A 191 -0.56 -1.71 15.04
C ILE A 191 -1.48 -1.10 13.99
N LEU A 192 -1.83 -1.86 12.95
CA LEU A 192 -2.78 -1.39 11.91
C LEU A 192 -4.18 -1.19 12.47
N ALA A 193 -4.62 -2.03 13.43
CA ALA A 193 -5.91 -1.89 14.07
C ALA A 193 -6.03 -0.59 14.90
N GLU A 194 -4.92 -0.07 15.43
CA GLU A 194 -4.89 1.19 16.19
C GLU A 194 -4.92 2.44 15.30
N ARG A 195 -4.54 2.31 14.02
CA ARG A 195 -4.50 3.43 13.08
C ARG A 195 -5.90 3.88 12.65
N PRO A 196 -6.03 5.12 12.15
CA PRO A 196 -7.27 5.58 11.53
C PRO A 196 -7.57 4.76 10.26
N ILE A 197 -8.49 3.80 10.36
CA ILE A 197 -9.00 3.06 9.21
C ILE A 197 -10.07 3.90 8.53
N ASN A 198 -9.95 4.08 7.22
CA ASN A 198 -10.91 4.80 6.39
C ASN A 198 -10.93 4.23 4.96
N ASN A 199 -11.72 4.81 4.06
CA ASN A 199 -11.87 4.32 2.69
C ASN A 199 -10.54 4.28 1.91
N CYS A 200 -9.60 5.21 2.17
CA CYS A 200 -8.33 5.28 1.49
C CYS A 200 -7.41 4.11 1.88
N LEU A 201 -7.38 3.75 3.17
CA LEU A 201 -6.51 2.67 3.66
C LEU A 201 -6.89 1.32 3.05
N LEU A 202 -8.17 1.09 2.75
CA LEU A 202 -8.62 -0.13 2.09
C LEU A 202 -8.19 -0.23 0.61
N TYR A 203 -7.61 0.84 0.06
CA TYR A 203 -7.11 0.86 -1.31
C TYR A 203 -5.60 0.65 -1.39
N THR A 204 -4.86 1.06 -0.35
CA THR A 204 -3.40 1.13 -0.40
C THR A 204 -2.74 -0.20 -0.02
N SER A 205 -1.74 -0.61 -0.80
CA SER A 205 -0.82 -1.70 -0.42
C SER A 205 0.08 -1.32 0.77
N ASP A 206 0.11 -0.03 1.14
CA ASP A 206 0.96 0.51 2.21
C ASP A 206 0.74 -0.19 3.56
N ALA A 207 -0.50 -0.62 3.84
CA ALA A 207 -0.80 -1.39 5.05
C ALA A 207 -0.03 -2.72 5.14
N ALA A 208 0.25 -3.35 4.00
CA ALA A 208 1.03 -4.58 3.94
C ALA A 208 2.54 -4.31 3.92
N ASP A 209 2.98 -3.19 3.35
CA ASP A 209 4.39 -2.79 3.31
C ASP A 209 4.91 -2.45 4.72
N GLU A 210 4.08 -1.81 5.55
CA GLU A 210 4.43 -1.53 6.94
C GLU A 210 4.56 -2.78 7.83
N LEU A 211 3.90 -3.89 7.47
CA LEU A 211 4.04 -5.17 8.18
C LEU A 211 5.40 -5.83 7.93
N THR A 212 6.01 -5.55 6.81
CA THR A 212 7.25 -6.22 6.38
C THR A 212 8.49 -5.36 6.57
N SER A 213 8.34 -4.03 6.72
CA SER A 213 9.42 -3.10 7.03
C SER A 213 9.71 -3.08 8.53
N GLY A 214 10.84 -3.65 8.95
CA GLY A 214 11.28 -3.62 10.36
C GLY A 214 12.47 -4.51 10.60
#